data_ad148b8b96a4cea96362c9e94376370b
#
_entry.id   ad148b8b96a4cea96362c9e94376370b
#
_cell.length_a   1.000
_cell.length_b   1.000
_cell.length_c   1.000
_cell.angle_alpha   90.00
_cell.angle_beta   90.00
_cell.angle_gamma   90.00
#
_symmetry.space_group_name_H-M   'P 1'
#
loop_
_entity.id
_entity.type
_entity.pdbx_description
1 polymer ?
#
loop_
_entity_poly.entity_id
_entity_poly.type
_entity_poly.pdbx_seq_one_letter_code
_entity_poly.pdbx_strand_id
1 'polypeptide(L)'
;MTLFLEANGIIDRIVQSTDKVHHITAFIKEEKLIFALECVILGFLSLSLVILGMILLRRTVMQKQVREAKILRGKYETLLAELMSCFYENDKIFGKKNLSVSLSKADKTKPFNRQIFLEQILLMKHHVGGEEAEVLNYFYEKLGFKKAALKRLKNKKWFLRMETIQELMTMEVSGIDPIFFKMTLDKHQLVRIAAIKALILKDALWQPALIKYAFPLSPWEQYHICDALSKRQSIKLPDFTPLLKSVNPTVVEFALKMIKHFHCLEAVPQTAAFIKHDNPKIAVAARDVMKQFDLEDIMEDRELLAEMFA
;
A
#
# COMPACT_ATOMS: atom_id res chain seq x y z
N MET A 1 84.66 8.68 -47.42
CA MET A 1 84.10 9.69 -46.52
C MET A 1 82.84 10.34 -47.10
N THR A 2 82.71 10.52 -48.41
CA THR A 2 81.54 11.13 -49.08
C THR A 2 80.29 10.25 -49.04
N LEU A 3 80.41 8.93 -49.25
CA LEU A 3 79.22 8.01 -49.15
C LEU A 3 78.59 7.90 -47.75
N PHE A 4 79.34 8.14 -46.71
CA PHE A 4 78.82 8.10 -45.34
C PHE A 4 78.00 9.37 -44.95
N LEU A 5 78.35 10.49 -45.55
CA LEU A 5 77.62 11.75 -45.41
C LEU A 5 76.31 11.74 -46.23
N GLU A 6 76.25 11.15 -47.38
CA GLU A 6 75.03 10.99 -48.16
C GLU A 6 74.02 10.02 -47.45
N ALA A 7 74.53 8.91 -46.94
CA ALA A 7 73.71 7.96 -46.21
C ALA A 7 73.04 8.58 -44.94
N ASN A 8 73.77 9.39 -44.18
CA ASN A 8 73.23 10.12 -43.03
C ASN A 8 72.16 11.15 -43.43
N GLY A 9 72.38 11.85 -44.59
CA GLY A 9 71.38 12.82 -45.09
C GLY A 9 70.09 12.14 -45.59
N ILE A 10 70.18 10.91 -46.05
CA ILE A 10 68.99 10.10 -46.44
C ILE A 10 68.25 9.61 -45.18
N ILE A 11 68.98 9.18 -44.13
CA ILE A 11 68.41 8.74 -42.87
C ILE A 11 67.68 9.88 -42.21
N ASP A 12 68.29 11.08 -42.14
CA ASP A 12 67.66 12.28 -41.58
C ASP A 12 66.37 12.70 -42.30
N ARG A 13 66.33 12.57 -43.65
CA ARG A 13 65.12 12.83 -44.43
C ARG A 13 64.04 11.80 -44.17
N ILE A 14 64.40 10.54 -43.98
CA ILE A 14 63.42 9.46 -43.61
C ILE A 14 62.88 9.72 -42.21
N VAL A 15 63.70 10.06 -41.25
CA VAL A 15 63.26 10.35 -39.88
C VAL A 15 62.33 11.58 -39.84
N GLN A 16 62.71 12.68 -40.56
CA GLN A 16 61.84 13.84 -40.68
C GLN A 16 60.51 13.55 -41.41
N SER A 17 60.49 12.64 -42.38
CA SER A 17 59.28 12.25 -43.05
C SER A 17 58.37 11.41 -42.14
N THR A 18 58.95 10.52 -41.31
CA THR A 18 58.21 9.71 -40.33
C THR A 18 57.60 10.59 -39.22
N ASP A 19 58.35 11.58 -38.71
CA ASP A 19 57.83 12.52 -37.73
C ASP A 19 56.66 13.35 -38.30
N LYS A 20 56.77 13.83 -39.55
CA LYS A 20 55.65 14.52 -40.22
C LYS A 20 54.40 13.62 -40.36
N VAL A 21 54.59 12.35 -40.73
CA VAL A 21 53.49 11.40 -40.85
C VAL A 21 52.85 11.14 -39.46
N HIS A 22 53.63 11.02 -38.39
CA HIS A 22 53.12 10.91 -37.02
C HIS A 22 52.37 12.16 -36.60
N HIS A 23 52.83 13.36 -36.91
CA HIS A 23 52.10 14.60 -36.62
C HIS A 23 50.78 14.68 -37.40
N ILE A 24 50.77 14.31 -38.67
CA ILE A 24 49.53 14.31 -39.49
C ILE A 24 48.54 13.27 -38.99
N THR A 25 48.99 12.07 -38.63
CA THR A 25 48.12 11.03 -38.08
C THR A 25 47.55 11.41 -36.70
N ALA A 26 48.34 12.05 -35.83
CA ALA A 26 47.88 12.59 -34.56
C ALA A 26 46.81 13.68 -34.76
N PHE A 27 47.07 14.64 -35.68
CA PHE A 27 46.13 15.72 -36.02
C PHE A 27 44.80 15.19 -36.55
N ILE A 28 44.83 14.22 -37.48
CA ILE A 28 43.62 13.57 -38.02
C ILE A 28 42.85 12.81 -36.89
N LYS A 29 43.56 12.23 -35.95
CA LYS A 29 42.96 11.51 -34.82
C LYS A 29 42.28 12.49 -33.82
N GLU A 30 42.90 13.64 -33.59
CA GLU A 30 42.29 14.71 -32.72
C GLU A 30 41.04 15.31 -33.40
N GLU A 31 41.05 15.62 -34.68
CA GLU A 31 39.87 16.12 -35.40
C GLU A 31 38.69 15.11 -35.38
N LYS A 32 38.96 13.82 -35.55
CA LYS A 32 37.93 12.79 -35.45
C LYS A 32 37.37 12.67 -34.04
N LEU A 33 38.20 12.87 -33.02
CA LEU A 33 37.79 12.83 -31.60
C LEU A 33 36.92 14.04 -31.26
N ILE A 34 37.28 15.24 -31.73
CA ILE A 34 36.50 16.46 -31.56
C ILE A 34 35.14 16.33 -32.24
N PHE A 35 35.11 15.86 -33.49
CA PHE A 35 33.87 15.61 -34.23
C PHE A 35 32.97 14.58 -33.51
N ALA A 36 33.53 13.49 -32.99
CA ALA A 36 32.78 12.51 -32.21
C ALA A 36 32.20 13.15 -30.93
N LEU A 37 32.96 14.00 -30.25
CA LEU A 37 32.50 14.72 -29.05
C LEU A 37 31.36 15.68 -29.36
N GLU A 38 31.46 16.43 -30.45
CA GLU A 38 30.40 17.32 -30.95
C GLU A 38 29.11 16.55 -31.25
N CYS A 39 29.20 15.41 -31.91
CA CYS A 39 28.07 14.54 -32.18
C CYS A 39 27.40 14.04 -30.86
N VAL A 40 28.18 13.68 -29.86
CA VAL A 40 27.68 13.27 -28.54
C VAL A 40 26.98 14.42 -27.84
N ILE A 41 27.57 15.62 -27.84
CA ILE A 41 26.97 16.82 -27.23
C ILE A 41 25.63 17.16 -27.93
N LEU A 42 25.59 17.16 -29.24
CA LEU A 42 24.35 17.38 -29.99
C LEU A 42 23.30 16.32 -29.71
N GLY A 43 23.73 15.06 -29.57
CA GLY A 43 22.86 13.95 -29.16
C GLY A 43 22.24 14.18 -27.75
N PHE A 44 23.04 14.60 -26.78
CA PHE A 44 22.54 14.94 -25.44
C PHE A 44 21.60 16.15 -25.45
N LEU A 45 21.94 17.18 -26.22
CA LEU A 45 21.08 18.37 -26.35
C LEU A 45 19.71 18.02 -26.98
N SER A 46 19.72 17.23 -28.05
CA SER A 46 18.48 16.80 -28.70
C SER A 46 17.62 15.93 -27.76
N LEU A 47 18.26 14.99 -27.03
CA LEU A 47 17.57 14.16 -26.03
C LEU A 47 16.96 15.03 -24.90
N SER A 48 17.72 16.01 -24.40
CA SER A 48 17.25 16.96 -23.38
C SER A 48 16.03 17.75 -23.85
N LEU A 49 16.03 18.22 -25.08
CA LEU A 49 14.87 18.93 -25.67
C LEU A 49 13.65 18.03 -25.81
N VAL A 50 13.82 16.78 -26.20
CA VAL A 50 12.72 15.80 -26.27
C VAL A 50 12.13 15.54 -24.88
N ILE A 51 12.98 15.34 -23.88
CA ILE A 51 12.53 15.13 -22.49
C ILE A 51 11.77 16.37 -21.98
N LEU A 52 12.31 17.57 -22.20
CA LEU A 52 11.65 18.82 -21.83
C LEU A 52 10.29 18.96 -22.51
N GLY A 53 10.21 18.66 -23.80
CA GLY A 53 8.94 18.66 -24.57
C GLY A 53 7.93 17.67 -23.98
N MET A 54 8.36 16.45 -23.65
CA MET A 54 7.50 15.47 -22.98
C MET A 54 6.99 15.95 -21.60
N ILE A 55 7.86 16.59 -20.82
CA ILE A 55 7.47 17.12 -19.50
C ILE A 55 6.43 18.23 -19.67
N LEU A 56 6.62 19.16 -20.60
CA LEU A 56 5.68 20.25 -20.87
C LEU A 56 4.33 19.71 -21.37
N LEU A 57 4.34 18.75 -22.28
CA LEU A 57 3.12 18.08 -22.76
C LEU A 57 2.38 17.37 -21.62
N ARG A 58 3.08 16.61 -20.79
CA ARG A 58 2.47 15.99 -19.61
C ARG A 58 1.89 17.01 -18.64
N ARG A 59 2.60 18.11 -18.39
CA ARG A 59 2.12 19.18 -17.51
C ARG A 59 0.82 19.80 -18.01
N THR A 60 0.71 20.10 -19.31
CA THR A 60 -0.51 20.69 -19.89
C THR A 60 -1.70 19.73 -19.82
N VAL A 61 -1.48 18.43 -20.13
CA VAL A 61 -2.52 17.39 -20.00
C VAL A 61 -2.97 17.22 -18.56
N MET A 62 -2.02 17.14 -17.60
CA MET A 62 -2.35 17.04 -16.17
C MET A 62 -3.11 18.28 -15.67
N GLN A 63 -2.70 19.48 -16.04
CA GLN A 63 -3.41 20.70 -15.64
C GLN A 63 -4.86 20.72 -16.15
N LYS A 64 -5.09 20.26 -17.39
CA LYS A 64 -6.44 20.12 -17.94
C LYS A 64 -7.26 19.11 -17.12
N GLN A 65 -6.71 17.94 -16.82
CA GLN A 65 -7.38 16.92 -16.00
C GLN A 65 -7.69 17.43 -14.59
N VAL A 66 -6.76 18.16 -13.96
CA VAL A 66 -6.98 18.75 -12.62
C VAL A 66 -8.11 19.79 -12.65
N ARG A 67 -8.18 20.65 -13.69
CA ARG A 67 -9.29 21.61 -13.84
C ARG A 67 -10.63 20.89 -14.05
N GLU A 68 -10.68 19.90 -14.94
CA GLU A 68 -11.88 19.09 -15.17
C GLU A 68 -12.31 18.35 -13.89
N ALA A 69 -11.35 17.76 -13.15
CA ALA A 69 -11.63 17.12 -11.87
C ALA A 69 -12.20 18.10 -10.84
N LYS A 70 -11.66 19.33 -10.75
CA LYS A 70 -12.18 20.36 -9.83
C LYS A 70 -13.62 20.73 -10.14
N ILE A 71 -13.95 20.94 -11.41
CA ILE A 71 -15.32 21.24 -11.84
C ILE A 71 -16.27 20.07 -11.53
N LEU A 72 -15.85 18.85 -11.83
CA LEU A 72 -16.65 17.65 -11.55
C LEU A 72 -16.85 17.42 -10.07
N ARG A 73 -15.82 17.64 -9.23
CA ARG A 73 -15.93 17.53 -7.76
C ARG A 73 -17.00 18.48 -7.23
N GLY A 74 -16.95 19.76 -7.57
CA GLY A 74 -17.97 20.72 -7.15
C GLY A 74 -19.37 20.33 -7.62
N LYS A 75 -19.52 19.90 -8.89
CA LYS A 75 -20.80 19.39 -9.43
C LYS A 75 -21.34 18.21 -8.61
N TYR A 76 -20.47 17.22 -8.30
CA TYR A 76 -20.92 16.02 -7.59
C TYR A 76 -21.15 16.26 -6.11
N GLU A 77 -20.39 17.14 -5.48
CA GLU A 77 -20.62 17.58 -4.11
C GLU A 77 -22.01 18.22 -3.96
N THR A 78 -22.35 19.19 -4.81
CA THR A 78 -23.69 19.81 -4.84
C THR A 78 -24.78 18.77 -5.11
N LEU A 79 -24.57 17.91 -6.12
CA LEU A 79 -25.52 16.86 -6.45
C LEU A 79 -25.77 15.88 -5.29
N LEU A 80 -24.73 15.45 -4.60
CA LEU A 80 -24.85 14.55 -3.45
C LEU A 80 -25.56 15.25 -2.28
N ALA A 81 -25.24 16.53 -2.01
CA ALA A 81 -25.92 17.31 -0.97
C ALA A 81 -27.42 17.49 -1.28
N GLU A 82 -27.78 17.81 -2.51
CA GLU A 82 -29.18 17.88 -2.96
C GLU A 82 -29.91 16.55 -2.82
N LEU A 83 -29.26 15.45 -3.23
CA LEU A 83 -29.86 14.11 -3.14
C LEU A 83 -30.04 13.67 -1.68
N MET A 84 -29.15 14.07 -0.78
CA MET A 84 -29.27 13.79 0.65
C MET A 84 -30.39 14.59 1.26
N SER A 85 -30.52 15.90 0.98
CA SER A 85 -31.65 16.70 1.49
C SER A 85 -32.99 16.19 0.97
N CYS A 86 -33.11 15.84 -0.31
CA CYS A 86 -34.33 15.27 -0.88
C CYS A 86 -34.70 13.91 -0.25
N PHE A 87 -33.75 13.15 0.25
CA PHE A 87 -33.99 11.88 0.91
C PHE A 87 -34.66 12.08 2.29
N TYR A 88 -34.34 13.20 2.97
CA TYR A 88 -34.97 13.58 4.25
C TYR A 88 -36.39 14.10 4.10
N GLU A 89 -36.64 14.87 3.04
CA GLU A 89 -37.92 15.57 2.88
C GLU A 89 -39.06 14.69 2.34
N ASN A 90 -38.74 13.69 1.53
CA ASN A 90 -39.74 12.87 0.84
C ASN A 90 -39.26 11.44 0.66
N ASP A 91 -39.93 10.51 1.33
CA ASP A 91 -39.91 9.05 1.07
C ASP A 91 -38.74 8.46 0.23
N LYS A 92 -38.17 7.36 0.72
CA LYS A 92 -37.13 6.51 0.07
C LYS A 92 -37.32 6.25 -1.45
N ILE A 93 -38.50 6.52 -1.98
CA ILE A 93 -38.87 6.33 -3.40
C ILE A 93 -38.39 7.50 -4.28
N PHE A 94 -38.35 8.75 -3.74
CA PHE A 94 -38.04 9.94 -4.51
C PHE A 94 -36.55 10.06 -4.86
N GLY A 95 -35.66 9.72 -3.95
CA GLY A 95 -34.22 9.71 -4.19
C GLY A 95 -33.79 8.70 -5.28
N LYS A 96 -34.53 7.59 -5.42
CA LYS A 96 -34.29 6.57 -6.47
C LYS A 96 -34.50 7.10 -7.89
N LYS A 97 -35.53 7.92 -8.08
CA LYS A 97 -35.91 8.43 -9.41
C LYS A 97 -35.00 9.59 -9.84
N ASN A 98 -34.62 10.45 -8.89
CA ASN A 98 -33.81 11.64 -9.15
C ASN A 98 -32.35 11.34 -9.46
N LEU A 99 -31.72 10.36 -8.82
CA LEU A 99 -30.33 10.00 -9.11
C LEU A 99 -30.11 9.62 -10.59
N SER A 100 -31.05 8.85 -11.17
CA SER A 100 -30.92 8.42 -12.56
C SER A 100 -31.14 9.56 -13.55
N VAL A 101 -31.87 10.58 -13.18
CA VAL A 101 -32.16 11.78 -14.00
C VAL A 101 -31.06 12.79 -13.85
N SER A 102 -30.52 13.01 -12.63
CA SER A 102 -29.52 14.02 -12.34
C SER A 102 -28.12 13.69 -12.87
N LEU A 103 -27.80 12.39 -13.05
CA LEU A 103 -26.54 11.96 -13.63
C LEU A 103 -26.59 11.89 -15.15
N SER A 104 -25.72 12.66 -15.81
CA SER A 104 -25.59 12.60 -17.27
C SER A 104 -25.09 11.23 -17.76
N LYS A 105 -25.29 10.94 -19.05
CA LYS A 105 -24.73 9.73 -19.67
C LYS A 105 -23.21 9.65 -19.50
N ALA A 106 -22.51 10.78 -19.58
CA ALA A 106 -21.06 10.87 -19.39
C ALA A 106 -20.64 10.50 -17.96
N ASP A 107 -21.40 10.92 -16.94
CA ASP A 107 -21.14 10.60 -15.54
C ASP A 107 -21.27 9.09 -15.27
N LYS A 108 -22.17 8.42 -15.98
CA LYS A 108 -22.41 6.96 -15.85
C LYS A 108 -21.41 6.12 -16.62
N THR A 109 -20.84 6.61 -17.73
CA THR A 109 -20.07 5.80 -18.68
C THR A 109 -18.58 6.13 -18.72
N LYS A 110 -18.18 7.40 -18.57
CA LYS A 110 -16.76 7.80 -18.63
C LYS A 110 -16.01 7.34 -17.37
N PRO A 111 -14.93 6.56 -17.50
CA PRO A 111 -14.19 6.05 -16.33
C PRO A 111 -13.70 7.17 -15.41
N PHE A 112 -13.21 8.27 -15.96
CA PHE A 112 -12.74 9.43 -15.21
C PHE A 112 -13.84 10.06 -14.36
N ASN A 113 -15.02 10.32 -14.95
CA ASN A 113 -16.15 10.89 -14.23
C ASN A 113 -16.63 9.96 -13.11
N ARG A 114 -16.72 8.66 -13.40
CA ARG A 114 -17.10 7.64 -12.40
C ARG A 114 -16.12 7.59 -11.22
N GLN A 115 -14.83 7.71 -11.51
CA GLN A 115 -13.81 7.73 -10.45
C GLN A 115 -13.96 8.96 -9.56
N ILE A 116 -14.09 10.17 -10.14
CA ILE A 116 -14.29 11.41 -9.37
C ILE A 116 -15.57 11.33 -8.54
N PHE A 117 -16.65 10.77 -9.10
CA PHE A 117 -17.91 10.61 -8.37
C PHE A 117 -17.75 9.63 -7.19
N LEU A 118 -17.08 8.52 -7.39
CA LEU A 118 -16.75 7.58 -6.32
C LEU A 118 -15.91 8.23 -5.21
N GLU A 119 -14.88 9.01 -5.59
CA GLU A 119 -14.06 9.76 -4.62
C GLU A 119 -14.92 10.71 -3.77
N GLN A 120 -15.92 11.38 -4.36
CA GLN A 120 -16.83 12.26 -3.61
C GLN A 120 -17.75 11.48 -2.67
N ILE A 121 -18.28 10.33 -3.10
CA ILE A 121 -19.06 9.45 -2.22
C ILE A 121 -18.23 9.01 -1.01
N LEU A 122 -16.99 8.55 -1.25
CA LEU A 122 -16.10 8.10 -0.17
C LEU A 122 -15.73 9.24 0.78
N LEU A 123 -15.46 10.43 0.22
CA LEU A 123 -15.15 11.61 1.03
C LEU A 123 -16.33 11.99 1.94
N MET A 124 -17.54 12.06 1.39
CA MET A 124 -18.74 12.37 2.17
C MET A 124 -19.01 11.31 3.24
N LYS A 125 -18.83 10.01 2.91
CA LYS A 125 -19.02 8.91 3.86
C LYS A 125 -18.15 9.01 5.12
N HIS A 126 -16.97 9.65 5.02
CA HIS A 126 -16.12 9.93 6.19
C HIS A 126 -16.66 11.02 7.12
N HIS A 127 -17.56 11.87 6.62
CA HIS A 127 -18.09 13.03 7.37
C HIS A 127 -19.52 12.83 7.85
N VAL A 128 -20.20 11.80 7.37
CA VAL A 128 -21.60 11.54 7.70
C VAL A 128 -21.78 10.17 8.36
N GLY A 129 -22.76 10.06 9.24
CA GLY A 129 -23.13 8.83 9.92
C GLY A 129 -24.64 8.54 9.84
N GLY A 130 -25.09 7.47 10.47
CA GLY A 130 -26.51 7.15 10.56
C GLY A 130 -27.20 7.00 9.20
N GLU A 131 -28.39 7.59 9.07
CA GLU A 131 -29.22 7.49 7.87
C GLU A 131 -28.56 8.07 6.62
N GLU A 132 -27.79 9.15 6.76
CA GLU A 132 -27.03 9.76 5.66
C GLU A 132 -26.02 8.79 5.04
N ALA A 133 -25.33 8.06 5.88
CA ALA A 133 -24.39 7.04 5.48
C ALA A 133 -25.08 5.89 4.70
N GLU A 134 -26.32 5.52 5.09
CA GLU A 134 -27.11 4.52 4.36
C GLU A 134 -27.53 5.01 2.96
N VAL A 135 -27.84 6.29 2.81
CA VAL A 135 -28.13 6.89 1.50
C VAL A 135 -26.94 6.77 0.56
N LEU A 136 -25.72 7.07 1.05
CA LEU A 136 -24.50 6.92 0.27
C LEU A 136 -24.22 5.46 -0.09
N ASN A 137 -24.45 4.52 0.83
CA ASN A 137 -24.34 3.09 0.56
C ASN A 137 -25.32 2.65 -0.53
N TYR A 138 -26.56 3.15 -0.50
CA TYR A 138 -27.54 2.89 -1.53
C TYR A 138 -27.06 3.39 -2.92
N PHE A 139 -26.52 4.62 -3.01
CA PHE A 139 -25.99 5.15 -4.27
C PHE A 139 -24.80 4.35 -4.78
N TYR A 140 -23.89 3.96 -3.88
CA TYR A 140 -22.75 3.13 -4.20
C TYR A 140 -23.16 1.78 -4.84
N GLU A 141 -24.14 1.12 -4.26
CA GLU A 141 -24.67 -0.15 -4.81
C GLU A 141 -25.43 0.05 -6.12
N LYS A 142 -26.33 1.05 -6.17
CA LYS A 142 -27.20 1.31 -7.34
C LYS A 142 -26.43 1.68 -8.59
N LEU A 143 -25.34 2.45 -8.44
CA LEU A 143 -24.44 2.82 -9.53
C LEU A 143 -23.48 1.71 -9.94
N GLY A 144 -23.54 0.56 -9.27
CA GLY A 144 -22.74 -0.62 -9.57
C GLY A 144 -21.27 -0.50 -9.15
N PHE A 145 -20.93 0.43 -8.23
CA PHE A 145 -19.58 0.56 -7.71
C PHE A 145 -19.16 -0.66 -6.90
N LYS A 146 -20.05 -1.23 -6.07
CA LYS A 146 -19.81 -2.49 -5.34
C LYS A 146 -19.41 -3.63 -6.30
N LYS A 147 -20.14 -3.82 -7.41
CA LYS A 147 -19.82 -4.85 -8.41
C LYS A 147 -18.46 -4.59 -9.08
N ALA A 148 -18.17 -3.33 -9.39
CA ALA A 148 -16.88 -2.92 -9.96
C ALA A 148 -15.73 -3.13 -8.96
N ALA A 149 -15.91 -2.80 -7.68
CA ALA A 149 -14.96 -3.04 -6.60
C ALA A 149 -14.64 -4.52 -6.45
N LEU A 150 -15.64 -5.38 -6.36
CA LEU A 150 -15.46 -6.85 -6.27
C LEU A 150 -14.68 -7.41 -7.47
N LYS A 151 -14.86 -6.84 -8.67
CA LYS A 151 -14.04 -7.18 -9.84
C LYS A 151 -12.61 -6.70 -9.71
N ARG A 152 -12.38 -5.48 -9.17
CA ARG A 152 -11.04 -4.90 -8.95
C ARG A 152 -10.21 -5.66 -7.92
N LEU A 153 -10.81 -6.31 -6.92
CA LEU A 153 -10.11 -7.19 -5.98
C LEU A 153 -9.36 -8.36 -6.66
N LYS A 154 -9.76 -8.73 -7.89
CA LYS A 154 -9.08 -9.76 -8.70
C LYS A 154 -7.99 -9.20 -9.63
N ASN A 155 -7.70 -7.90 -9.55
CA ASN A 155 -6.72 -7.26 -10.43
C ASN A 155 -5.29 -7.74 -10.11
N LYS A 156 -4.44 -7.83 -11.15
CA LYS A 156 -3.02 -8.20 -10.97
C LYS A 156 -2.23 -7.13 -10.21
N LYS A 157 -2.60 -5.86 -10.33
CA LYS A 157 -1.93 -4.72 -9.68
C LYS A 157 -2.33 -4.67 -8.21
N TRP A 158 -1.36 -4.84 -7.32
CA TRP A 158 -1.57 -4.91 -5.87
C TRP A 158 -2.20 -3.63 -5.29
N PHE A 159 -1.79 -2.46 -5.77
CA PHE A 159 -2.30 -1.18 -5.28
C PHE A 159 -3.80 -1.01 -5.54
N LEU A 160 -4.31 -1.51 -6.69
CA LEU A 160 -5.76 -1.48 -6.96
C LEU A 160 -6.54 -2.41 -6.03
N ARG A 161 -5.96 -3.55 -5.64
CA ARG A 161 -6.58 -4.44 -4.65
C ARG A 161 -6.62 -3.78 -3.27
N MET A 162 -5.51 -3.16 -2.85
CA MET A 162 -5.41 -2.44 -1.57
C MET A 162 -6.41 -1.27 -1.50
N GLU A 163 -6.42 -0.39 -2.51
CA GLU A 163 -7.39 0.71 -2.59
C GLU A 163 -8.83 0.21 -2.55
N THR A 164 -9.12 -0.91 -3.22
CA THR A 164 -10.45 -1.50 -3.22
C THR A 164 -10.86 -2.05 -1.85
N ILE A 165 -9.93 -2.62 -1.08
CA ILE A 165 -10.20 -3.02 0.31
C ILE A 165 -10.59 -1.80 1.15
N GLN A 166 -9.85 -0.69 1.03
CA GLN A 166 -10.14 0.56 1.72
C GLN A 166 -11.50 1.13 1.32
N GLU A 167 -11.81 1.16 0.02
CA GLU A 167 -13.11 1.58 -0.51
C GLU A 167 -14.26 0.77 0.10
N LEU A 168 -14.16 -0.55 0.07
CA LEU A 168 -15.19 -1.45 0.61
C LEU A 168 -15.34 -1.32 2.14
N MET A 169 -14.25 -1.00 2.84
CA MET A 169 -14.28 -0.69 4.28
C MET A 169 -14.98 0.62 4.56
N THR A 170 -14.64 1.69 3.86
CA THR A 170 -15.28 3.01 4.02
C THR A 170 -16.79 2.92 3.75
N MET A 171 -17.18 2.14 2.75
CA MET A 171 -18.59 1.90 2.41
C MET A 171 -19.29 0.85 3.32
N GLU A 172 -18.61 0.32 4.32
CA GLU A 172 -19.14 -0.66 5.28
C GLU A 172 -19.92 -1.80 4.62
N VAL A 173 -19.45 -2.25 3.46
CA VAL A 173 -20.14 -3.26 2.67
C VAL A 173 -20.27 -4.55 3.48
N SER A 174 -21.51 -5.08 3.59
CA SER A 174 -21.78 -6.33 4.28
C SER A 174 -21.46 -7.56 3.43
N GLY A 175 -21.15 -8.69 4.12
CA GLY A 175 -20.97 -10.00 3.47
C GLY A 175 -19.64 -10.16 2.71
N ILE A 176 -18.67 -9.27 2.89
CA ILE A 176 -17.36 -9.32 2.21
C ILE A 176 -16.25 -9.93 3.08
N ASP A 177 -16.52 -10.23 4.34
CA ASP A 177 -15.52 -10.73 5.30
C ASP A 177 -14.83 -12.02 4.81
N PRO A 178 -15.52 -13.01 4.18
CA PRO A 178 -14.85 -14.16 3.60
C PRO A 178 -13.89 -13.80 2.45
N ILE A 179 -14.16 -12.70 1.73
CA ILE A 179 -13.28 -12.22 0.66
C ILE A 179 -12.04 -11.59 1.29
N PHE A 180 -12.19 -10.74 2.31
CA PHE A 180 -11.06 -10.15 3.04
C PHE A 180 -10.22 -11.25 3.70
N PHE A 181 -10.85 -12.28 4.27
CA PHE A 181 -10.14 -13.43 4.82
C PHE A 181 -9.24 -14.10 3.76
N LYS A 182 -9.70 -14.29 2.53
CA LYS A 182 -8.86 -14.80 1.44
C LYS A 182 -7.72 -13.83 1.07
N MET A 183 -7.97 -12.51 1.14
CA MET A 183 -6.96 -11.49 0.83
C MET A 183 -5.85 -11.39 1.88
N THR A 184 -6.03 -11.92 3.11
CA THR A 184 -4.94 -12.02 4.09
C THR A 184 -3.81 -12.96 3.66
N LEU A 185 -4.04 -13.79 2.65
CA LEU A 185 -3.06 -14.68 2.03
C LEU A 185 -2.53 -14.15 0.69
N ASP A 186 -2.78 -12.89 0.36
CA ASP A 186 -2.30 -12.26 -0.88
C ASP A 186 -0.77 -12.28 -0.95
N LYS A 187 -0.23 -12.36 -2.17
CA LYS A 187 1.22 -12.34 -2.42
C LYS A 187 1.87 -11.03 -1.94
N HIS A 188 1.14 -9.92 -2.02
CA HIS A 188 1.66 -8.59 -1.68
C HIS A 188 1.35 -8.21 -0.23
N GLN A 189 2.38 -7.87 0.54
CA GLN A 189 2.30 -7.54 1.96
C GLN A 189 1.26 -6.46 2.28
N LEU A 190 1.23 -5.36 1.51
CA LEU A 190 0.29 -4.25 1.74
C LEU A 190 -1.18 -4.67 1.58
N VAL A 191 -1.46 -5.62 0.68
CA VAL A 191 -2.82 -6.16 0.51
C VAL A 191 -3.19 -7.04 1.70
N ARG A 192 -2.26 -7.90 2.17
CA ARG A 192 -2.49 -8.74 3.36
C ARG A 192 -2.85 -7.89 4.58
N ILE A 193 -2.03 -6.87 4.86
CA ILE A 193 -2.24 -5.98 6.00
C ILE A 193 -3.52 -5.17 5.87
N ALA A 194 -3.85 -4.65 4.69
CA ALA A 194 -5.12 -3.96 4.47
C ALA A 194 -6.32 -4.89 4.78
N ALA A 195 -6.25 -6.15 4.35
CA ALA A 195 -7.29 -7.14 4.62
C ALA A 195 -7.39 -7.50 6.11
N ILE A 196 -6.28 -7.71 6.80
CA ILE A 196 -6.26 -7.97 8.25
C ILE A 196 -6.84 -6.78 9.02
N LYS A 197 -6.41 -5.55 8.71
CA LYS A 197 -6.96 -4.33 9.32
C LYS A 197 -8.47 -4.22 9.11
N ALA A 198 -8.94 -4.53 7.91
CA ALA A 198 -10.36 -4.54 7.58
C ALA A 198 -11.15 -5.52 8.46
N LEU A 199 -10.65 -6.73 8.65
CA LEU A 199 -11.27 -7.74 9.51
C LEU A 199 -11.25 -7.33 10.99
N ILE A 200 -10.16 -6.72 11.47
CA ILE A 200 -10.05 -6.21 12.85
C ILE A 200 -11.07 -5.11 13.11
N LEU A 201 -11.14 -4.10 12.23
CA LEU A 201 -12.04 -2.96 12.41
C LEU A 201 -13.53 -3.37 12.33
N LYS A 202 -13.84 -4.42 11.58
CA LYS A 202 -15.19 -5.02 11.53
C LYS A 202 -15.45 -6.03 12.67
N ASP A 203 -14.46 -6.30 13.50
CA ASP A 203 -14.48 -7.35 14.53
C ASP A 203 -14.90 -8.73 14.00
N ALA A 204 -14.47 -9.08 12.80
CA ALA A 204 -14.89 -10.26 12.07
C ALA A 204 -13.68 -11.07 11.56
N LEU A 205 -13.62 -12.36 11.87
CA LEU A 205 -12.67 -13.35 11.32
C LEU A 205 -11.17 -13.00 11.42
N TRP A 206 -10.78 -11.98 12.19
CA TRP A 206 -9.39 -11.54 12.27
C TRP A 206 -8.48 -12.55 13.01
N GLN A 207 -8.99 -13.16 14.10
CA GLN A 207 -8.25 -14.20 14.83
C GLN A 207 -7.99 -15.43 13.94
N PRO A 208 -9.00 -16.06 13.30
CA PRO A 208 -8.76 -17.13 12.33
C PRO A 208 -7.82 -16.73 11.18
N ALA A 209 -7.86 -15.47 10.76
CA ALA A 209 -6.97 -14.96 9.70
C ALA A 209 -5.51 -14.93 10.17
N LEU A 210 -5.24 -14.48 11.40
CA LEU A 210 -3.89 -14.46 11.97
C LEU A 210 -3.41 -15.87 12.32
N ILE A 211 -4.26 -16.75 12.84
CA ILE A 211 -3.90 -18.15 13.13
C ILE A 211 -3.42 -18.86 11.86
N LYS A 212 -4.10 -18.63 10.72
CA LYS A 212 -3.77 -19.21 9.42
C LYS A 212 -2.75 -18.40 8.61
N TYR A 213 -2.18 -17.34 9.20
CA TYR A 213 -1.23 -16.49 8.49
C TYR A 213 0.05 -17.23 8.17
N ALA A 214 0.33 -17.46 6.89
CA ALA A 214 1.40 -18.32 6.42
C ALA A 214 2.76 -17.62 6.28
N PHE A 215 2.80 -16.29 6.40
CA PHE A 215 4.01 -15.49 6.20
C PHE A 215 4.61 -15.08 7.55
N PRO A 216 5.94 -14.88 7.64
CA PRO A 216 6.53 -14.26 8.82
C PRO A 216 5.92 -12.87 9.07
N LEU A 217 5.45 -12.64 10.29
CA LEU A 217 4.86 -11.34 10.67
C LEU A 217 5.98 -10.34 10.97
N SER A 218 6.26 -9.45 10.05
CA SER A 218 7.32 -8.44 10.19
C SER A 218 6.97 -7.42 11.28
N PRO A 219 7.97 -6.72 11.89
CA PRO A 219 7.71 -5.66 12.88
C PRO A 219 6.77 -4.57 12.36
N TRP A 220 6.88 -4.24 11.08
CA TRP A 220 5.99 -3.27 10.43
C TRP A 220 4.53 -3.77 10.38
N GLU A 221 4.31 -5.05 10.03
CA GLU A 221 2.97 -5.66 10.05
C GLU A 221 2.41 -5.72 11.47
N GLN A 222 3.23 -6.12 12.45
CA GLN A 222 2.85 -6.14 13.88
C GLN A 222 2.37 -4.77 14.35
N TYR A 223 3.10 -3.70 14.01
CA TYR A 223 2.71 -2.33 14.32
C TYR A 223 1.34 -1.97 13.74
N HIS A 224 1.13 -2.24 12.45
CA HIS A 224 -0.14 -1.91 11.80
C HIS A 224 -1.33 -2.72 12.29
N ILE A 225 -1.11 -3.96 12.71
CA ILE A 225 -2.14 -4.79 13.34
C ILE A 225 -2.46 -4.24 14.73
N CYS A 226 -1.45 -3.90 15.53
CA CYS A 226 -1.62 -3.29 16.84
C CYS A 226 -2.39 -1.95 16.75
N ASP A 227 -2.03 -1.08 15.81
CA ASP A 227 -2.74 0.17 15.54
C ASP A 227 -4.22 -0.06 15.20
N ALA A 228 -4.53 -1.07 14.39
CA ALA A 228 -5.91 -1.41 14.05
C ALA A 228 -6.68 -1.97 15.25
N LEU A 229 -6.05 -2.80 16.08
CA LEU A 229 -6.63 -3.32 17.31
C LEU A 229 -6.95 -2.22 18.31
N SER A 230 -6.08 -1.21 18.44
CA SER A 230 -6.28 -0.04 19.30
C SER A 230 -7.42 0.88 18.81
N LYS A 231 -7.69 0.90 17.51
CA LYS A 231 -8.78 1.70 16.89
C LYS A 231 -10.11 0.96 16.81
N ARG A 232 -10.16 -0.28 17.24
CA ARG A 232 -11.38 -1.09 17.24
C ARG A 232 -12.43 -0.47 18.16
N GLN A 233 -13.66 -0.34 17.70
CA GLN A 233 -14.75 0.24 18.46
C GLN A 233 -15.40 -0.71 19.48
N SER A 234 -14.91 -1.94 19.61
CA SER A 234 -15.43 -2.93 20.54
C SER A 234 -15.06 -2.60 21.97
N ILE A 235 -16.04 -2.65 22.87
CA ILE A 235 -15.86 -2.44 24.32
C ILE A 235 -15.07 -3.59 24.96
N LYS A 236 -15.15 -4.81 24.39
CA LYS A 236 -14.42 -5.98 24.88
C LYS A 236 -12.95 -5.93 24.47
N LEU A 237 -12.06 -6.23 25.43
CA LEU A 237 -10.65 -6.47 25.12
C LEU A 237 -10.51 -7.60 24.08
N PRO A 238 -9.56 -7.50 23.15
CA PRO A 238 -9.32 -8.57 22.20
C PRO A 238 -8.80 -9.81 22.93
N ASP A 239 -9.40 -10.97 22.68
CA ASP A 239 -8.84 -12.25 23.13
C ASP A 239 -7.72 -12.71 22.20
N PHE A 240 -6.50 -12.79 22.70
CA PHE A 240 -5.32 -13.25 21.96
C PHE A 240 -4.99 -14.72 22.20
N THR A 241 -5.67 -15.39 23.12
CA THR A 241 -5.44 -16.81 23.46
C THR A 241 -5.52 -17.75 22.24
N PRO A 242 -6.47 -17.57 21.30
CA PRO A 242 -6.52 -18.41 20.11
C PRO A 242 -5.27 -18.30 19.21
N LEU A 243 -4.58 -17.14 19.21
CA LEU A 243 -3.38 -16.92 18.41
C LEU A 243 -2.17 -17.69 18.92
N LEU A 244 -2.15 -18.03 20.23
CA LEU A 244 -1.10 -18.87 20.83
C LEU A 244 -1.07 -20.28 20.24
N LYS A 245 -2.16 -20.73 19.59
CA LYS A 245 -2.26 -22.01 18.90
C LYS A 245 -1.76 -21.97 17.45
N SER A 246 -1.24 -20.82 16.98
CA SER A 246 -0.75 -20.70 15.61
C SER A 246 0.51 -21.53 15.41
N VAL A 247 0.62 -22.17 14.24
CA VAL A 247 1.87 -22.87 13.83
C VAL A 247 2.97 -21.86 13.44
N ASN A 248 2.61 -20.59 13.25
CA ASN A 248 3.56 -19.53 12.88
C ASN A 248 4.16 -18.89 14.14
N PRO A 249 5.47 -19.10 14.41
CA PRO A 249 6.09 -18.61 15.64
C PRO A 249 6.06 -17.08 15.77
N THR A 250 6.02 -16.34 14.64
CA THR A 250 5.94 -14.88 14.68
C THR A 250 4.55 -14.38 15.07
N VAL A 251 3.50 -15.16 14.83
CA VAL A 251 2.14 -14.87 15.29
C VAL A 251 2.01 -15.16 16.79
N VAL A 252 2.63 -16.25 17.28
CA VAL A 252 2.66 -16.56 18.71
C VAL A 252 3.43 -15.47 19.49
N GLU A 253 4.61 -15.08 19.01
CA GLU A 253 5.37 -13.96 19.57
C GLU A 253 4.55 -12.65 19.59
N PHE A 254 3.85 -12.36 18.51
CA PHE A 254 2.95 -11.19 18.42
C PHE A 254 1.81 -11.28 19.43
N ALA A 255 1.16 -12.44 19.56
CA ALA A 255 0.08 -12.64 20.53
C ALA A 255 0.53 -12.35 21.97
N LEU A 256 1.70 -12.85 22.38
CA LEU A 256 2.29 -12.60 23.69
C LEU A 256 2.55 -11.10 23.91
N LYS A 257 3.10 -10.40 22.90
CA LYS A 257 3.29 -8.94 22.97
C LYS A 257 1.96 -8.19 23.11
N MET A 258 0.89 -8.66 22.46
CA MET A 258 -0.43 -8.03 22.56
C MET A 258 -1.10 -8.33 23.91
N ILE A 259 -0.96 -9.53 24.46
CA ILE A 259 -1.39 -9.86 25.84
C ILE A 259 -0.77 -8.88 26.84
N LYS A 260 0.56 -8.65 26.72
CA LYS A 260 1.26 -7.65 27.53
C LYS A 260 0.72 -6.23 27.29
N HIS A 261 0.61 -5.80 26.03
CA HIS A 261 0.24 -4.44 25.65
C HIS A 261 -1.19 -4.07 26.08
N PHE A 262 -2.14 -4.99 25.96
CA PHE A 262 -3.55 -4.77 26.30
C PHE A 262 -3.89 -5.21 27.73
N HIS A 263 -2.91 -5.62 28.54
CA HIS A 263 -3.08 -6.08 29.93
C HIS A 263 -4.13 -7.19 30.06
N CYS A 264 -4.07 -8.21 29.17
CA CYS A 264 -5.04 -9.31 29.15
C CYS A 264 -4.72 -10.34 30.25
N LEU A 265 -5.15 -10.10 31.49
CA LEU A 265 -4.90 -10.95 32.65
C LEU A 265 -5.43 -12.38 32.45
N GLU A 266 -6.59 -12.53 31.79
CA GLU A 266 -7.24 -13.82 31.52
C GLU A 266 -6.38 -14.76 30.63
N ALA A 267 -5.43 -14.21 29.87
CA ALA A 267 -4.54 -14.99 28.99
C ALA A 267 -3.24 -15.42 29.68
N VAL A 268 -2.97 -14.96 30.90
CA VAL A 268 -1.72 -15.25 31.63
C VAL A 268 -1.51 -16.74 31.87
N PRO A 269 -2.53 -17.55 32.28
CA PRO A 269 -2.34 -19.00 32.47
C PRO A 269 -1.82 -19.73 31.24
N GLN A 270 -2.36 -19.38 30.07
CA GLN A 270 -1.96 -20.00 28.80
C GLN A 270 -0.55 -19.52 28.37
N THR A 271 -0.17 -18.32 28.79
CA THR A 271 1.17 -17.74 28.52
C THR A 271 2.26 -18.48 29.27
N ALA A 272 1.99 -18.97 30.48
CA ALA A 272 2.95 -19.70 31.32
C ALA A 272 3.55 -20.94 30.62
N ALA A 273 2.78 -21.61 29.77
CA ALA A 273 3.24 -22.75 28.97
C ALA A 273 4.38 -22.40 27.98
N PHE A 274 4.56 -21.13 27.64
CA PHE A 274 5.55 -20.67 26.67
C PHE A 274 6.86 -20.16 27.29
N ILE A 275 6.98 -20.10 28.61
CA ILE A 275 8.18 -19.62 29.32
C ILE A 275 9.46 -20.44 28.97
N LYS A 276 9.29 -21.74 28.77
CA LYS A 276 10.36 -22.70 28.41
C LYS A 276 10.28 -23.17 26.96
N HIS A 277 9.67 -22.33 26.06
CA HIS A 277 9.52 -22.66 24.66
C HIS A 277 10.88 -22.68 23.93
N ASP A 278 11.09 -23.63 23.00
CA ASP A 278 12.36 -23.82 22.26
C ASP A 278 12.77 -22.55 21.47
N ASN A 279 11.80 -21.79 20.97
CA ASN A 279 12.09 -20.53 20.32
C ASN A 279 12.38 -19.43 21.35
N PRO A 280 13.63 -18.87 21.40
CA PRO A 280 14.03 -17.91 22.41
C PRO A 280 13.21 -16.63 22.41
N LYS A 281 12.72 -16.18 21.23
CA LYS A 281 11.87 -14.97 21.12
C LYS A 281 10.51 -15.16 21.79
N ILE A 282 9.92 -16.35 21.63
CA ILE A 282 8.66 -16.69 22.27
C ILE A 282 8.86 -16.81 23.78
N ALA A 283 9.92 -17.51 24.22
CA ALA A 283 10.24 -17.66 25.64
C ALA A 283 10.49 -16.30 26.32
N VAL A 284 11.21 -15.38 25.68
CA VAL A 284 11.42 -14.01 26.18
C VAL A 284 10.10 -13.26 26.27
N ALA A 285 9.30 -13.29 25.20
CA ALA A 285 8.00 -12.60 25.20
C ALA A 285 7.05 -13.13 26.28
N ALA A 286 7.04 -14.46 26.54
CA ALA A 286 6.25 -15.05 27.59
C ALA A 286 6.72 -14.59 28.99
N ARG A 287 8.03 -14.61 29.26
CA ARG A 287 8.60 -14.07 30.51
C ARG A 287 8.28 -12.60 30.70
N ASP A 288 8.32 -11.80 29.63
CA ASP A 288 7.95 -10.38 29.69
C ASP A 288 6.48 -10.15 30.06
N VAL A 289 5.57 -11.06 29.67
CA VAL A 289 4.17 -11.03 30.14
C VAL A 289 4.11 -11.33 31.63
N MET A 290 4.79 -12.38 32.11
CA MET A 290 4.76 -12.74 33.54
C MET A 290 5.31 -11.62 34.41
N LYS A 291 6.40 -10.97 34.00
CA LYS A 291 6.96 -9.78 34.69
C LYS A 291 5.98 -8.64 34.79
N GLN A 292 5.23 -8.37 33.74
CA GLN A 292 4.22 -7.31 33.72
C GLN A 292 3.13 -7.49 34.79
N PHE A 293 2.87 -8.73 35.18
CA PHE A 293 1.82 -9.06 36.16
C PHE A 293 2.39 -9.44 37.53
N ASP A 294 3.67 -9.14 37.80
CA ASP A 294 4.39 -9.44 39.05
C ASP A 294 4.34 -10.92 39.45
N LEU A 295 4.36 -11.80 38.47
CA LEU A 295 4.29 -13.25 38.65
C LEU A 295 5.68 -13.95 38.48
N GLU A 296 6.77 -13.19 38.66
CA GLU A 296 8.13 -13.73 38.47
C GLU A 296 8.46 -14.82 39.46
N ASP A 297 8.07 -14.65 40.71
CA ASP A 297 8.36 -15.62 41.80
C ASP A 297 7.61 -16.96 41.61
N ILE A 298 6.51 -16.93 40.85
CA ILE A 298 5.70 -18.14 40.57
C ILE A 298 6.24 -18.90 39.33
N MET A 299 7.12 -18.27 38.54
CA MET A 299 7.61 -18.85 37.26
C MET A 299 8.48 -20.10 37.46
N GLU A 300 9.07 -20.28 38.64
CA GLU A 300 9.92 -21.45 38.97
C GLU A 300 9.09 -22.64 39.46
N ASP A 301 7.89 -22.40 40.01
CA ASP A 301 7.06 -23.45 40.61
C ASP A 301 5.85 -23.79 39.70
N ARG A 302 5.91 -24.95 39.05
CA ARG A 302 4.88 -25.47 38.17
C ARG A 302 3.59 -25.86 38.88
N GLU A 303 3.71 -26.30 40.13
CA GLU A 303 2.55 -26.74 40.93
C GLU A 303 1.75 -25.51 41.39
N LEU A 304 2.40 -24.44 41.82
CA LEU A 304 1.77 -23.18 42.19
C LEU A 304 1.04 -22.50 41.02
N LEU A 305 1.61 -22.56 39.82
CA LEU A 305 0.93 -22.07 38.59
C LEU A 305 -0.33 -22.89 38.27
N ALA A 306 -0.29 -24.21 38.46
CA ALA A 306 -1.43 -25.09 38.24
C ALA A 306 -2.55 -24.84 39.28
N GLU A 307 -2.20 -24.63 40.56
CA GLU A 307 -3.16 -24.33 41.62
C GLU A 307 -3.81 -22.95 41.52
N MET A 308 -3.07 -21.90 41.07
CA MET A 308 -3.62 -20.56 40.93
C MET A 308 -4.63 -20.41 39.76
N PHE A 309 -4.59 -21.31 38.80
CA PHE A 309 -5.38 -21.21 37.57
C PHE A 309 -6.29 -22.43 37.31
N ALA A 310 -6.38 -23.39 38.29
CA ALA A 310 -7.35 -24.46 38.31
C ALA A 310 -8.72 -23.97 38.82
#